data_903169a1c967fdbe78dc9f4e73699bd4
#
_entry.id   903169a1c967fdbe78dc9f4e73699bd4
#
_cell.length_a   1.000
_cell.length_b   1.000
_cell.length_c   1.000
_cell.angle_alpha   90.00
_cell.angle_beta   90.00
_cell.angle_gamma   90.00
#
_symmetry.space_group_name_H-M   'P 1'
#
loop_
_entity.id
_entity.type
_entity.pdbx_description
1 polymer ?
#
loop_
_entity_poly.entity_id
_entity_poly.type
_entity_poly.pdbx_seq_one_letter_code
_entity_poly.pdbx_strand_id
1 'polypeptide(L)'
;MLDKYRDRLKENYDSDASDADKRQRKAAIFDALRAEYAQIKVTRWNGYAGYDRWFAMPLSNAHLALVGAYHDLVPAFRQLFARSSGFPDFYDKVRALARMDKAARHAALGDAPLTTGKADAEMFPACTMERPKSNDPAYHAG
;
A
#
# COMPACT_ATOMS: atom_id res chain seq x y z
N MET A 1 -2.95 -4.86 5.60
CA MET A 1 -2.33 -4.59 6.92
C MET A 1 -2.16 -3.09 7.16
N LEU A 2 -1.33 -2.37 6.41
CA LEU A 2 -1.01 -0.95 6.68
C LEU A 2 -2.24 -0.05 6.67
N ASP A 3 -3.19 -0.23 5.74
CA ASP A 3 -4.44 0.55 5.70
C ASP A 3 -5.26 0.44 6.98
N LYS A 4 -5.39 -0.75 7.55
CA LYS A 4 -6.04 -0.98 8.84
C LYS A 4 -5.46 -0.09 9.94
N TYR A 5 -4.13 0.06 10.00
CA TYR A 5 -3.48 0.88 11.03
C TYR A 5 -3.54 2.37 10.70
N ARG A 6 -3.55 2.75 9.43
CA ARG A 6 -3.86 4.12 9.00
C ARG A 6 -5.26 4.54 9.45
N ASP A 7 -6.25 3.69 9.25
CA ASP A 7 -7.64 3.96 9.65
C ASP A 7 -7.77 4.08 11.17
N ARG A 8 -7.13 3.19 11.94
CA ARG A 8 -7.06 3.31 13.41
C ARG A 8 -6.40 4.59 13.90
N LEU A 9 -5.36 5.06 13.21
CA LEU A 9 -4.74 6.36 13.53
C LEU A 9 -5.72 7.50 13.21
N LYS A 10 -6.42 7.45 12.09
CA LYS A 10 -7.44 8.44 11.74
C LYS A 10 -8.53 8.49 12.81
N GLU A 11 -9.12 7.36 13.18
CA GLU A 11 -10.12 7.26 14.26
C GLU A 11 -9.61 7.85 15.57
N ASN A 12 -8.34 7.56 15.95
CA ASN A 12 -7.73 8.13 17.15
C ASN A 12 -7.64 9.65 17.10
N TYR A 13 -7.30 10.25 15.94
CA TYR A 13 -7.21 11.69 15.79
C TYR A 13 -8.58 12.38 15.72
N ASP A 14 -9.56 11.72 15.12
CA ASP A 14 -10.93 12.21 15.01
C ASP A 14 -11.73 12.09 16.33
N SER A 15 -11.20 11.37 17.33
CA SER A 15 -11.84 11.20 18.64
C SER A 15 -11.76 12.47 19.51
N ASP A 16 -12.67 12.60 20.47
CA ASP A 16 -12.68 13.68 21.48
C ASP A 16 -11.70 13.46 22.65
N ALA A 17 -10.81 12.48 22.54
CA ALA A 17 -9.83 12.18 23.58
C ALA A 17 -8.81 13.31 23.76
N SER A 18 -8.24 13.40 24.95
CA SER A 18 -7.17 14.38 25.24
C SER A 18 -5.92 14.13 24.35
N ASP A 19 -5.11 15.16 24.17
CA ASP A 19 -3.85 15.04 23.42
C ASP A 19 -2.88 14.02 24.05
N ALA A 20 -2.91 13.86 25.37
CA ALA A 20 -2.11 12.89 26.09
C ALA A 20 -2.58 11.46 25.73
N ASP A 21 -3.89 11.21 25.79
CA ASP A 21 -4.50 9.93 25.43
C ASP A 21 -4.28 9.60 23.95
N LYS A 22 -4.45 10.58 23.06
CA LYS A 22 -4.18 10.41 21.62
C LYS A 22 -2.74 9.98 21.37
N ARG A 23 -1.76 10.58 22.08
CA ARG A 23 -0.35 10.19 21.97
C ARG A 23 -0.11 8.76 22.44
N GLN A 24 -0.69 8.39 23.59
CA GLN A 24 -0.57 7.05 24.13
C GLN A 24 -1.19 6.00 23.20
N ARG A 25 -2.41 6.25 22.71
CA ARG A 25 -3.08 5.36 21.74
C ARG A 25 -2.31 5.23 20.45
N LYS A 26 -1.73 6.32 19.94
CA LYS A 26 -0.85 6.29 18.77
C LYS A 26 0.34 5.35 18.97
N ALA A 27 1.03 5.42 20.11
CA ALA A 27 2.13 4.52 20.41
C ALA A 27 1.67 3.05 20.37
N ALA A 28 0.58 2.73 21.07
CA ALA A 28 -0.01 1.40 21.08
C ALA A 28 -0.42 0.91 19.67
N ILE A 29 -0.93 1.79 18.80
CA ILE A 29 -1.27 1.45 17.42
C ILE A 29 -0.01 1.05 16.63
N PHE A 30 1.09 1.77 16.75
CA PHE A 30 2.35 1.40 16.07
C PHE A 30 2.98 0.14 16.64
N ASP A 31 2.88 -0.10 17.94
CA ASP A 31 3.36 -1.35 18.56
C ASP A 31 2.55 -2.55 18.08
N ALA A 32 1.23 -2.42 17.99
CA ALA A 32 0.36 -3.44 17.42
C ALA A 32 0.66 -3.70 15.93
N LEU A 33 0.99 -2.67 15.16
CA LEU A 33 1.43 -2.81 13.77
C LEU A 33 2.71 -3.65 13.66
N ARG A 34 3.71 -3.39 14.53
CA ARG A 34 4.96 -4.15 14.54
C ARG A 34 4.73 -5.61 14.96
N ALA A 35 3.85 -5.83 15.93
CA ALA A 35 3.49 -7.19 16.38
C ALA A 35 2.80 -7.97 15.25
N GLU A 36 1.84 -7.37 14.53
CA GLU A 36 1.18 -8.00 13.39
C GLU A 36 2.17 -8.30 12.25
N TYR A 37 3.11 -7.38 11.97
CA TYR A 37 4.19 -7.63 11.02
C TYR A 37 5.03 -8.85 11.40
N ALA A 38 5.48 -8.94 12.65
CA ALA A 38 6.28 -10.07 13.14
C ALA A 38 5.52 -11.40 12.99
N GLN A 39 4.22 -11.40 13.27
CA GLN A 39 3.36 -12.57 13.09
C GLN A 39 3.24 -12.95 11.60
N ILE A 40 2.93 -11.99 10.71
CA ILE A 40 2.80 -12.25 9.27
C ILE A 40 4.12 -12.74 8.67
N LYS A 41 5.24 -12.15 9.10
CA LYS A 41 6.58 -12.56 8.67
C LYS A 41 6.80 -14.06 8.87
N VAL A 42 6.41 -14.60 10.03
CA VAL A 42 6.56 -16.02 10.33
C VAL A 42 5.50 -16.87 9.63
N THR A 43 4.22 -16.47 9.73
CA THR A 43 3.10 -17.33 9.34
C THR A 43 2.80 -17.33 7.84
N ARG A 44 3.11 -16.24 7.14
CA ARG A 44 2.77 -16.08 5.72
C ARG A 44 3.97 -15.91 4.81
N TRP A 45 5.05 -15.30 5.29
CA TRP A 45 6.21 -14.95 4.48
C TRP A 45 7.43 -15.83 4.75
N ASN A 46 7.24 -16.92 5.47
CA ASN A 46 8.29 -17.90 5.76
C ASN A 46 9.60 -17.26 6.26
N GLY A 47 9.48 -16.27 7.14
CA GLY A 47 10.62 -15.57 7.73
C GLY A 47 11.26 -14.50 6.85
N TYR A 48 10.67 -14.14 5.69
CA TYR A 48 11.24 -13.11 4.81
C TYR A 48 11.50 -11.79 5.54
N ALA A 49 12.74 -11.35 5.55
CA ALA A 49 13.24 -10.22 6.34
C ALA A 49 13.31 -8.88 5.57
N GLY A 50 12.87 -8.82 4.32
CA GLY A 50 13.03 -7.66 3.44
C GLY A 50 12.41 -6.36 3.97
N TYR A 51 11.45 -6.45 4.88
CA TYR A 51 10.81 -5.27 5.49
C TYR A 51 11.28 -4.99 6.92
N ASP A 52 12.17 -5.80 7.52
CA ASP A 52 12.61 -5.64 8.90
C ASP A 52 13.18 -4.24 9.15
N ARG A 53 14.01 -3.72 8.25
CA ARG A 53 14.60 -2.38 8.35
C ARG A 53 13.53 -1.29 8.41
N TRP A 54 12.46 -1.42 7.61
CA TRP A 54 11.38 -0.43 7.59
C TRP A 54 10.58 -0.45 8.90
N PHE A 55 10.24 -1.64 9.42
CA PHE A 55 9.50 -1.77 10.69
C PHE A 55 10.35 -1.44 11.92
N ALA A 56 11.68 -1.54 11.83
CA ALA A 56 12.60 -1.14 12.91
C ALA A 56 12.76 0.39 13.02
N MET A 57 12.41 1.16 11.98
CA MET A 57 12.47 2.61 12.05
C MET A 57 11.45 3.19 13.05
N PRO A 58 11.68 4.41 13.57
CA PRO A 58 10.66 5.16 14.29
C PRO A 58 9.53 5.56 13.34
N LEU A 59 8.55 4.67 13.18
CA LEU A 59 7.41 4.89 12.29
C LEU A 59 6.58 6.09 12.75
N SER A 60 6.08 6.84 11.80
CA SER A 60 5.21 8.00 12.01
C SER A 60 3.99 7.95 11.09
N ASN A 61 3.03 8.84 11.34
CA ASN A 61 1.85 8.97 10.49
C ASN A 61 2.21 9.20 9.01
N ALA A 62 3.31 9.94 8.74
CA ALA A 62 3.75 10.22 7.38
C ALA A 62 4.12 8.93 6.61
N HIS A 63 4.71 7.93 7.29
CA HIS A 63 5.02 6.65 6.67
C HIS A 63 3.76 5.90 6.23
N LEU A 64 2.70 5.91 7.04
CA LEU A 64 1.44 5.26 6.67
C LEU A 64 0.63 6.09 5.66
N ALA A 65 0.68 7.42 5.74
CA ALA A 65 0.05 8.30 4.75
C ALA A 65 0.65 8.10 3.35
N LEU A 66 1.99 7.94 3.28
CA LEU A 66 2.67 7.69 2.00
C LEU A 66 2.21 6.37 1.37
N VAL A 67 2.06 5.31 2.15
CA VAL A 67 1.53 4.02 1.68
C VAL A 67 0.11 4.20 1.14
N GLY A 68 -0.77 4.90 1.86
CA GLY A 68 -2.13 5.20 1.42
C GLY A 68 -2.16 5.93 0.07
N ALA A 69 -1.30 6.94 -0.11
CA ALA A 69 -1.24 7.70 -1.35
C ALA A 69 -0.95 6.82 -2.60
N TYR A 70 -0.22 5.72 -2.43
CA TYR A 70 -0.01 4.76 -3.51
C TYR A 70 -1.18 3.79 -3.71
N HIS A 71 -1.87 3.41 -2.64
CA HIS A 71 -2.93 2.41 -2.68
C HIS A 71 -4.29 2.99 -3.06
N ASP A 72 -4.60 4.20 -2.62
CA ASP A 72 -5.93 4.81 -2.78
C ASP A 72 -6.31 5.00 -4.26
N LEU A 73 -5.35 5.22 -5.14
CA LEU A 73 -5.58 5.41 -6.56
C LEU A 73 -5.46 4.13 -7.41
N VAL A 74 -5.00 3.03 -6.85
CA VAL A 74 -4.84 1.76 -7.60
C VAL A 74 -6.15 1.28 -8.24
N PRO A 75 -7.31 1.27 -7.55
CA PRO A 75 -8.58 0.88 -8.17
C PRO A 75 -8.94 1.76 -9.37
N ALA A 76 -8.74 3.08 -9.28
CA ALA A 76 -9.02 4.01 -10.36
C ALA A 76 -8.11 3.76 -11.58
N PHE A 77 -6.82 3.51 -11.37
CA PHE A 77 -5.90 3.17 -12.45
C PHE A 77 -6.20 1.81 -13.08
N ARG A 78 -6.65 0.83 -12.30
CA ARG A 78 -7.13 -0.46 -12.84
C ARG A 78 -8.35 -0.28 -13.74
N GLN A 79 -9.31 0.55 -13.33
CA GLN A 79 -10.47 0.88 -14.18
C GLN A 79 -10.06 1.63 -15.43
N LEU A 80 -9.12 2.57 -15.33
CA LEU A 80 -8.57 3.27 -16.48
C LEU A 80 -7.95 2.28 -17.47
N PHE A 81 -7.19 1.31 -16.98
CA PHE A 81 -6.59 0.25 -17.79
C PHE A 81 -7.66 -0.64 -18.44
N ALA A 82 -8.69 -1.04 -17.70
CA ALA A 82 -9.79 -1.86 -18.23
C ALA A 82 -10.58 -1.16 -19.35
N ARG A 83 -10.59 0.19 -19.36
CA ARG A 83 -11.22 1.01 -20.42
C ARG A 83 -10.23 1.40 -21.52
N SER A 84 -9.04 0.84 -21.53
CA SER A 84 -8.00 1.12 -22.51
C SER A 84 -7.88 -0.03 -23.50
N SER A 85 -7.54 0.29 -24.75
CA SER A 85 -7.36 -0.71 -25.82
C SER A 85 -6.03 -1.47 -25.71
N GLY A 86 -5.23 -1.22 -24.67
CA GLY A 86 -3.93 -1.83 -24.37
C GLY A 86 -3.00 -0.87 -23.67
N PHE A 87 -1.76 -1.30 -23.43
CA PHE A 87 -0.77 -0.49 -22.73
C PHE A 87 -0.45 0.87 -23.37
N PRO A 88 -0.30 1.01 -24.72
CA PRO A 88 -0.04 2.30 -25.34
C PRO A 88 -1.14 3.32 -25.02
N ASP A 89 -2.41 2.96 -25.23
CA ASP A 89 -3.55 3.82 -24.93
C ASP A 89 -3.65 4.16 -23.43
N PHE A 90 -3.39 3.17 -22.57
CA PHE A 90 -3.34 3.40 -21.13
C PHE A 90 -2.28 4.44 -20.76
N TYR A 91 -1.05 4.32 -21.29
CA TYR A 91 0.02 5.28 -21.01
C TYR A 91 -0.29 6.69 -21.55
N ASP A 92 -0.96 6.81 -22.69
CA ASP A 92 -1.38 8.11 -23.21
C ASP A 92 -2.42 8.77 -22.30
N LYS A 93 -3.39 8.01 -21.79
CA LYS A 93 -4.36 8.47 -20.78
C LYS A 93 -3.67 8.91 -19.49
N VAL A 94 -2.68 8.13 -19.00
CA VAL A 94 -1.89 8.48 -17.80
C VAL A 94 -1.09 9.77 -18.03
N ARG A 95 -0.48 9.96 -19.20
CA ARG A 95 0.20 11.21 -19.55
C ARG A 95 -0.75 12.40 -19.60
N ALA A 96 -1.98 12.21 -20.09
CA ALA A 96 -3.00 13.24 -20.08
C ALA A 96 -3.37 13.65 -18.64
N LEU A 97 -3.60 12.67 -17.76
CA LEU A 97 -3.86 12.92 -16.33
C LEU A 97 -2.70 13.66 -15.65
N ALA A 98 -1.45 13.32 -15.99
CA ALA A 98 -0.27 13.96 -15.40
C ALA A 98 -0.14 15.45 -15.74
N ARG A 99 -0.75 15.90 -16.83
CA ARG A 99 -0.78 17.32 -17.26
C ARG A 99 -1.89 18.13 -16.60
N MET A 100 -2.85 17.48 -15.94
CA MET A 100 -3.95 18.13 -15.23
C MET A 100 -3.48 18.66 -13.87
N ASP A 101 -4.13 19.71 -13.37
CA ASP A 101 -4.00 20.10 -11.99
C ASP A 101 -4.52 18.97 -11.05
N LYS A 102 -4.20 19.08 -9.75
CA LYS A 102 -4.53 18.04 -8.79
C LYS A 102 -6.04 17.77 -8.68
N ALA A 103 -6.86 18.83 -8.68
CA ALA A 103 -8.30 18.70 -8.49
C ALA A 103 -8.95 18.05 -9.71
N ALA A 104 -8.61 18.49 -10.91
CA ALA A 104 -9.10 17.92 -12.17
C ALA A 104 -8.66 16.46 -12.34
N ARG A 105 -7.40 16.14 -12.00
CA ARG A 105 -6.89 14.76 -12.04
C ARG A 105 -7.62 13.84 -11.07
N HIS A 106 -7.88 14.28 -9.83
CA HIS A 106 -8.65 13.50 -8.86
C HIS A 106 -10.11 13.33 -9.32
N ALA A 107 -10.74 14.36 -9.88
CA ALA A 107 -12.08 14.23 -10.44
C ALA A 107 -12.11 13.23 -11.61
N ALA A 108 -11.14 13.31 -12.53
CA ALA A 108 -11.05 12.40 -13.68
C ALA A 108 -10.79 10.93 -13.28
N LEU A 109 -10.12 10.71 -12.14
CA LEU A 109 -9.88 9.37 -11.57
C LEU A 109 -10.98 8.97 -10.57
N GLY A 110 -11.73 9.92 -10.03
CA GLY A 110 -12.45 9.81 -8.75
C GLY A 110 -13.88 9.36 -8.81
N ASP A 111 -14.46 9.06 -9.98
CA ASP A 111 -15.78 8.41 -10.06
C ASP A 111 -15.73 6.90 -9.80
N ALA A 112 -14.57 6.37 -9.40
CA ALA A 112 -14.47 5.04 -8.87
C ALA A 112 -14.78 5.07 -7.37
N PRO A 113 -15.85 4.39 -6.89
CA PRO A 113 -16.09 4.29 -5.46
C PRO A 113 -14.84 3.74 -4.77
N LEU A 114 -14.40 4.41 -3.72
CA LEU A 114 -13.38 3.90 -2.79
C LEU A 114 -13.94 2.64 -2.12
N THR A 115 -13.97 1.54 -2.84
CA THR A 115 -14.34 0.25 -2.27
C THR A 115 -13.17 -0.19 -1.41
N THR A 116 -13.29 0.04 -0.12
CA THR A 116 -12.47 -0.59 0.92
C THR A 116 -12.36 -2.07 0.63
N GLY A 117 -11.15 -2.50 0.30
CA GLY A 117 -10.75 -3.80 -0.20
C GLY A 117 -11.42 -5.02 0.42
N LYS A 118 -12.36 -5.59 -0.30
CA LYS A 118 -12.82 -6.96 -0.06
C LYS A 118 -12.95 -7.79 -1.34
N ALA A 119 -12.68 -7.19 -2.51
CA ALA A 119 -12.85 -7.88 -3.80
C ALA A 119 -11.52 -8.33 -4.47
N ASP A 120 -10.36 -7.97 -3.92
CA ASP A 120 -9.07 -8.16 -4.62
C ASP A 120 -8.36 -9.49 -4.32
N ALA A 121 -8.91 -10.33 -3.43
CA ALA A 121 -8.27 -11.60 -3.09
C ALA A 121 -8.47 -12.70 -4.17
N GLU A 122 -9.45 -12.55 -5.05
CA GLU A 122 -9.82 -13.60 -6.02
C GLU A 122 -9.31 -13.35 -7.44
N MET A 123 -8.82 -12.13 -7.76
CA MET A 123 -8.45 -11.78 -9.14
C MET A 123 -6.95 -11.94 -9.45
N PHE A 124 -6.12 -12.18 -8.44
CA PHE A 124 -4.72 -12.59 -8.63
C PHE A 124 -4.51 -13.93 -7.96
N PRO A 125 -4.45 -15.03 -8.73
CA PRO A 125 -3.85 -16.25 -8.20
C PRO A 125 -2.47 -15.86 -7.67
N ALA A 126 -2.15 -16.33 -6.48
CA ALA A 126 -0.87 -16.08 -5.84
C ALA A 126 0.22 -16.16 -6.90
N CYS A 127 0.90 -15.04 -7.13
CA CYS A 127 2.10 -15.04 -7.95
C CYS A 127 3.07 -15.94 -7.19
N THR A 128 3.07 -17.22 -7.53
CA THR A 128 4.12 -18.14 -7.12
C THR A 128 5.36 -17.62 -7.82
N MET A 129 6.10 -16.76 -7.11
CA MET A 129 7.48 -16.49 -7.45
C MET A 129 8.20 -17.82 -7.30
N GLU A 130 8.24 -18.59 -8.38
CA GLU A 130 9.22 -19.64 -8.48
C GLU A 130 10.59 -18.99 -8.29
N ARG A 131 11.21 -19.36 -7.20
CA ARG A 131 12.58 -18.94 -6.86
C ARG A 131 13.45 -19.32 -8.05
N PRO A 132 14.16 -18.39 -8.73
CA PRO A 132 15.12 -18.77 -9.73
C PRO A 132 16.10 -19.72 -9.05
N LYS A 133 16.25 -20.93 -9.63
CA LYS A 133 17.20 -21.92 -9.14
C LYS A 133 18.58 -21.27 -9.14
N SER A 134 19.24 -21.23 -7.98
CA SER A 134 20.53 -20.61 -7.72
C SER A 134 21.69 -21.36 -8.36
N ASN A 135 21.68 -21.57 -9.69
CA ASN A 135 22.75 -22.20 -10.43
C ASN A 135 22.91 -21.55 -11.82
N ASP A 136 22.82 -20.23 -11.91
CA ASP A 136 23.27 -19.52 -13.10
C ASP A 136 24.66 -18.91 -12.82
N PRO A 137 25.76 -19.45 -13.39
CA PRO A 137 27.12 -18.94 -13.15
C PRO A 137 27.38 -17.56 -13.77
N ALA A 138 26.42 -16.93 -14.43
CA ALA A 138 26.57 -15.63 -15.10
C ALA A 138 26.49 -14.41 -14.16
N TYR A 139 26.21 -14.58 -12.84
CA TYR A 139 25.98 -13.46 -11.92
C TYR A 139 27.22 -13.07 -11.08
N HIS A 140 28.40 -13.63 -11.35
CA HIS A 140 29.64 -13.35 -10.60
C HIS A 140 30.78 -12.76 -11.44
N ALA A 141 30.46 -12.00 -12.50
CA ALA A 141 31.51 -11.28 -13.26
C ALA A 141 31.03 -9.85 -13.52
N GLY A 142 31.40 -8.90 -12.58
CA GLY A 142 31.18 -7.47 -12.76
C GLY A 142 31.46 -6.73 -11.48
#